data_847488695c022cbc8611510b6bfc84eb
#
_entry.id   847488695c022cbc8611510b6bfc84eb
#
_cell.length_a   1.000
_cell.length_b   1.000
_cell.length_c   1.000
_cell.angle_alpha   90.00
_cell.angle_beta   90.00
_cell.angle_gamma   90.00
#
_symmetry.space_group_name_H-M   'P 1'
#
loop_
_entity.id
_entity.type
_entity.pdbx_description
1 polymer ?
#
loop_
_entity_poly.entity_id
_entity_poly.type
_entity_poly.pdbx_seq_one_letter_code
_entity_poly.pdbx_strand_id
1 'polypeptide(L)'
;MRAEPPRTLSYTQQLTSLVGIDRLISVDSAHRGGSPLIAGTGVSVGRIATLAAEGLSADEIVHEIFDNHLSHAQVYAALAFYHANRAAIDEEVAEKQSEHDQLWLEHSVKRHAS
;
A
#
# COMPACT_ATOMS: atom_id res chain seq x y z
N MET A 1 -20.26 41.79 20.60
CA MET A 1 -19.73 40.49 20.96
C MET A 1 -19.10 39.83 19.73
N ARG A 2 -17.90 39.37 19.90
CA ARG A 2 -17.19 38.82 18.78
C ARG A 2 -17.61 37.39 18.56
N ALA A 3 -17.98 37.06 17.31
CA ALA A 3 -18.26 35.69 16.97
C ALA A 3 -16.98 34.87 17.11
N GLU A 4 -17.11 33.71 17.70
CA GLU A 4 -15.95 32.83 17.77
C GLU A 4 -15.60 32.35 16.39
N PRO A 5 -14.33 32.32 16.05
CA PRO A 5 -13.93 31.70 14.78
C PRO A 5 -14.30 30.23 14.81
N PRO A 6 -14.51 29.62 13.63
CA PRO A 6 -14.69 28.18 13.60
C PRO A 6 -13.53 27.52 14.36
N ARG A 7 -13.81 26.39 14.97
CA ARG A 7 -12.81 25.71 15.78
C ARG A 7 -11.70 25.15 14.91
N THR A 8 -10.85 26.04 14.48
CA THR A 8 -9.64 25.67 13.80
C THR A 8 -8.53 25.53 14.83
N LEU A 9 -7.75 24.49 14.70
CA LEU A 9 -6.59 24.31 15.55
C LEU A 9 -5.59 25.44 15.30
N SER A 10 -4.88 25.86 16.32
CA SER A 10 -3.76 26.78 16.14
C SER A 10 -2.69 26.10 15.28
N TYR A 11 -1.79 26.88 14.71
CA TYR A 11 -0.72 26.32 13.89
C TYR A 11 0.07 25.24 14.65
N THR A 12 0.39 25.51 15.92
CA THR A 12 1.11 24.55 16.76
C THR A 12 0.29 23.28 16.97
N GLN A 13 -1.00 23.39 17.22
CA GLN A 13 -1.88 22.24 17.38
C GLN A 13 -2.02 21.45 16.09
N GLN A 14 -2.09 22.14 14.96
CA GLN A 14 -2.12 21.48 13.66
C GLN A 14 -0.86 20.66 13.43
N LEU A 15 0.31 21.18 13.78
CA LEU A 15 1.55 20.45 13.61
C LEU A 15 1.61 19.20 14.47
N THR A 16 1.09 19.26 15.71
CA THR A 16 1.07 18.08 16.58
C THR A 16 0.02 17.07 16.17
N SER A 17 -0.96 17.48 15.36
CA SER A 17 -2.04 16.59 14.88
C SER A 17 -1.74 16.02 13.50
N LEU A 18 -0.63 16.38 12.89
CA LEU A 18 -0.29 15.85 11.56
C LEU A 18 -0.02 14.36 11.61
N VAL A 19 -0.44 13.69 10.56
CA VAL A 19 -0.18 12.26 10.40
C VAL A 19 1.17 12.09 9.69
N GLY A 20 2.09 11.41 10.36
CA GLY A 20 3.37 11.08 9.73
C GLY A 20 3.20 9.97 8.73
N ILE A 21 4.01 9.98 7.68
CA ILE A 21 3.98 8.95 6.64
C ILE A 21 4.24 7.56 7.23
N ASP A 22 5.07 7.50 8.25
CA ASP A 22 5.39 6.25 8.94
C ASP A 22 4.17 5.58 9.57
N ARG A 23 3.14 6.34 9.88
CA ARG A 23 1.90 5.80 10.43
C ARG A 23 0.97 5.23 9.37
N LEU A 24 1.22 5.56 8.12
CA LEU A 24 0.41 5.08 7.01
C LEU A 24 0.85 3.70 6.52
N ILE A 25 2.04 3.27 6.90
CA ILE A 25 2.58 1.97 6.51
C ILE A 25 2.82 1.14 7.76
N SER A 26 2.39 -0.09 7.72
CA SER A 26 2.56 -1.04 8.81
C SER A 26 3.53 -2.14 8.37
N VAL A 27 4.56 -2.37 9.18
CA VAL A 27 5.51 -3.46 8.95
C VAL A 27 5.48 -4.33 10.20
N ASP A 28 4.85 -5.49 10.08
CA ASP A 28 4.72 -6.42 11.19
C ASP A 28 5.19 -7.80 10.71
N SER A 29 6.29 -8.26 11.27
CA SER A 29 6.88 -9.55 10.89
C SER A 29 5.97 -10.73 11.19
N ALA A 30 4.99 -10.58 12.07
CA ALA A 30 4.03 -11.62 12.38
C ALA A 30 2.87 -11.68 11.38
N HIS A 31 2.75 -10.67 10.50
CA HIS A 31 1.65 -10.56 9.55
C HIS A 31 2.15 -10.85 8.15
N ARG A 32 1.49 -11.78 7.46
CA ARG A 32 1.75 -12.09 6.05
C ARG A 32 3.23 -12.25 5.71
N GLY A 33 4.00 -12.88 6.60
CA GLY A 33 5.43 -13.06 6.37
C GLY A 33 6.23 -11.77 6.41
N GLY A 34 5.71 -10.73 7.04
CA GLY A 34 6.41 -9.47 7.20
C GLY A 34 6.26 -8.48 6.06
N SER A 35 5.33 -8.73 5.14
CA SER A 35 5.07 -7.79 4.03
C SER A 35 4.59 -6.44 4.55
N PRO A 36 5.19 -5.32 4.09
CA PRO A 36 4.66 -4.01 4.45
C PRO A 36 3.26 -3.81 3.88
N LEU A 37 2.37 -3.29 4.70
CA LEU A 37 0.97 -3.03 4.33
C LEU A 37 0.64 -1.57 4.53
N ILE A 38 -0.36 -1.08 3.80
CA ILE A 38 -0.98 0.19 4.14
C ILE A 38 -1.74 -0.05 5.44
N ALA A 39 -1.43 0.73 6.46
CA ALA A 39 -1.95 0.54 7.80
C ALA A 39 -3.48 0.51 7.80
N GLY A 40 -4.06 -0.43 8.54
CA GLY A 40 -5.50 -0.57 8.65
C GLY A 40 -6.16 -1.21 7.43
N THR A 41 -5.38 -1.68 6.48
CA THR A 41 -5.90 -2.33 5.28
C THR A 41 -5.18 -3.65 5.02
N GLY A 42 -5.71 -4.45 4.11
CA GLY A 42 -5.01 -5.64 3.65
C GLY A 42 -4.17 -5.41 2.40
N VAL A 43 -3.97 -4.15 2.01
CA VAL A 43 -3.28 -3.82 0.76
C VAL A 43 -1.78 -3.69 1.01
N SER A 44 -0.98 -4.45 0.29
CA SER A 44 0.47 -4.41 0.45
C SER A 44 1.10 -3.26 -0.34
N VAL A 45 2.24 -2.80 0.15
CA VAL A 45 3.05 -1.82 -0.57
C VAL A 45 3.48 -2.38 -1.93
N GLY A 46 3.82 -3.67 -1.97
CA GLY A 46 4.21 -4.32 -3.22
C GLY A 46 3.12 -4.28 -4.28
N ARG A 47 1.86 -4.42 -3.88
CA ARG A 47 0.74 -4.33 -4.82
C ARG A 47 0.64 -2.93 -5.42
N ILE A 48 0.77 -1.91 -4.59
CA ILE A 48 0.73 -0.52 -5.08
C ILE A 48 1.89 -0.26 -6.04
N ALA A 49 3.08 -0.74 -5.69
CA ALA A 49 4.26 -0.59 -6.55
C ALA A 49 4.06 -1.30 -7.89
N THR A 50 3.45 -2.48 -7.89
CA THR A 50 3.17 -3.22 -9.12
C THR A 50 2.20 -2.46 -10.01
N LEU A 51 1.14 -1.91 -9.43
CA LEU A 51 0.16 -1.13 -10.20
C LEU A 51 0.80 0.12 -10.81
N ALA A 52 1.64 0.80 -10.05
CA ALA A 52 2.37 1.96 -10.56
C ALA A 52 3.33 1.57 -11.69
N ALA A 53 4.00 0.43 -11.57
CA ALA A 53 4.89 -0.08 -12.61
C ALA A 53 4.14 -0.43 -13.88
N GLU A 54 2.88 -0.78 -13.77
CA GLU A 54 2.01 -1.05 -14.93
C GLU A 54 1.55 0.24 -15.61
N GLY A 55 1.90 1.39 -15.06
CA GLY A 55 1.59 2.68 -15.67
C GLY A 55 0.41 3.41 -15.07
N LEU A 56 -0.19 2.88 -14.00
CA LEU A 56 -1.31 3.56 -13.37
C LEU A 56 -0.83 4.75 -12.53
N SER A 57 -1.53 5.87 -12.64
CA SER A 57 -1.29 7.02 -11.79
C SER A 57 -1.87 6.78 -10.40
N ALA A 58 -1.47 7.61 -9.43
CA ALA A 58 -2.05 7.54 -8.10
C ALA A 58 -3.56 7.74 -8.14
N ASP A 59 -4.05 8.68 -8.96
CA ASP A 59 -5.49 8.90 -9.13
C ASP A 59 -6.20 7.64 -9.64
N GLU A 60 -5.64 6.99 -10.63
CA GLU A 60 -6.21 5.76 -11.18
C GLU A 60 -6.21 4.64 -10.14
N ILE A 61 -5.14 4.52 -9.36
CA ILE A 61 -5.08 3.53 -8.29
C ILE A 61 -6.17 3.78 -7.25
N VAL A 62 -6.33 5.03 -6.82
CA VAL A 62 -7.33 5.39 -5.82
C VAL A 62 -8.74 5.16 -6.34
N HIS A 63 -9.04 5.68 -7.53
CA HIS A 63 -10.43 5.72 -8.02
C HIS A 63 -10.84 4.47 -8.78
N GLU A 64 -9.98 3.93 -9.61
CA GLU A 64 -10.34 2.82 -10.47
C GLU A 64 -10.06 1.45 -9.87
N ILE A 65 -8.98 1.32 -9.12
CA ILE A 65 -8.59 0.02 -8.56
C ILE A 65 -9.23 -0.20 -7.20
N PHE A 66 -9.20 0.81 -6.34
CA PHE A 66 -9.64 0.67 -4.95
C PHE A 66 -10.96 1.40 -4.66
N ASP A 67 -11.61 1.95 -5.67
CA ASP A 67 -12.94 2.56 -5.55
C ASP A 67 -13.03 3.53 -4.37
N ASN A 68 -12.03 4.39 -4.24
CA ASN A 68 -11.93 5.39 -3.18
C ASN A 68 -11.81 4.83 -1.75
N HIS A 69 -11.48 3.54 -1.60
CA HIS A 69 -11.23 2.95 -0.29
C HIS A 69 -9.83 3.25 0.22
N LEU A 70 -8.95 3.76 -0.63
CA LEU A 70 -7.64 4.26 -0.24
C LEU A 70 -7.56 5.74 -0.56
N SER A 71 -6.86 6.49 0.28
CA SER A 71 -6.61 7.91 0.01
C SER A 71 -5.36 8.08 -0.84
N HIS A 72 -5.22 9.25 -1.44
CA HIS A 72 -3.99 9.60 -2.15
C HIS A 72 -2.78 9.54 -1.23
N ALA A 73 -2.95 10.01 0.02
CA ALA A 73 -1.87 9.97 1.00
C ALA A 73 -1.38 8.55 1.25
N GLN A 74 -2.30 7.60 1.34
CA GLN A 74 -1.96 6.18 1.52
C GLN A 74 -1.20 5.63 0.32
N VAL A 75 -1.65 5.94 -0.88
CA VAL A 75 -0.99 5.48 -2.10
C VAL A 75 0.40 6.09 -2.24
N TYR A 76 0.52 7.41 -2.02
CA TYR A 76 1.83 8.06 -2.09
C TYR A 76 2.78 7.60 -0.98
N ALA A 77 2.26 7.33 0.22
CA ALA A 77 3.08 6.78 1.29
C ALA A 77 3.62 5.40 0.92
N ALA A 78 2.77 4.56 0.31
CA ALA A 78 3.20 3.25 -0.16
C ALA A 78 4.27 3.36 -1.24
N LEU A 79 4.12 4.27 -2.19
CA LEU A 79 5.11 4.49 -3.22
C LEU A 79 6.42 5.03 -2.65
N ALA A 80 6.35 5.96 -1.71
CA ALA A 80 7.54 6.48 -1.04
C ALA A 80 8.27 5.38 -0.27
N PHE A 81 7.53 4.57 0.45
CA PHE A 81 8.08 3.43 1.18
C PHE A 81 8.74 2.44 0.23
N TYR A 82 8.08 2.16 -0.88
CA TYR A 82 8.63 1.28 -1.91
C TYR A 82 9.99 1.81 -2.41
N HIS A 83 10.04 3.09 -2.78
CA HIS A 83 11.28 3.68 -3.29
C HIS A 83 12.40 3.68 -2.25
N ALA A 84 12.05 3.80 -0.98
CA ALA A 84 13.03 3.74 0.11
C ALA A 84 13.54 2.31 0.35
N ASN A 85 12.79 1.30 -0.11
CA ASN A 85 13.10 -0.11 0.16
C ASN A 85 12.98 -0.98 -1.09
N ARG A 86 13.35 -0.45 -2.23
CA ARG A 86 13.11 -1.07 -3.54
C ARG A 86 13.60 -2.51 -3.63
N ALA A 87 14.83 -2.76 -3.28
CA ALA A 87 15.41 -4.09 -3.44
C ALA A 87 14.63 -5.14 -2.65
N ALA A 88 14.30 -4.83 -1.39
CA ALA A 88 13.58 -5.76 -0.54
C ALA A 88 12.16 -6.03 -1.03
N ILE A 89 11.47 -4.97 -1.47
CA ILE A 89 10.09 -5.12 -1.94
C ILE A 89 10.04 -5.79 -3.31
N ASP A 90 10.96 -5.47 -4.21
CA ASP A 90 11.04 -6.13 -5.51
C ASP A 90 11.29 -7.62 -5.34
N GLU A 91 12.15 -8.00 -4.41
CA GLU A 91 12.42 -9.41 -4.11
C GLU A 91 11.19 -10.11 -3.56
N GLU A 92 10.47 -9.47 -2.64
CA GLU A 92 9.23 -10.00 -2.10
C GLU A 92 8.18 -10.21 -3.19
N VAL A 93 8.00 -9.22 -4.05
CA VAL A 93 7.04 -9.31 -5.15
C VAL A 93 7.42 -10.45 -6.09
N ALA A 94 8.70 -10.59 -6.41
CA ALA A 94 9.19 -11.66 -7.27
C ALA A 94 8.97 -13.04 -6.65
N GLU A 95 9.18 -13.17 -5.35
CA GLU A 95 8.94 -14.43 -4.65
C GLU A 95 7.46 -14.82 -4.68
N LYS A 96 6.59 -13.87 -4.43
CA LYS A 96 5.14 -14.13 -4.47
C LYS A 96 4.67 -14.47 -5.87
N GLN A 97 5.22 -13.83 -6.89
CA GLN A 97 4.90 -14.13 -8.26
C GLN A 97 5.37 -15.55 -8.63
N SER A 98 6.56 -15.92 -8.19
CA SER A 98 7.10 -17.25 -8.41
C SER A 98 6.25 -18.32 -7.76
N GLU A 99 5.83 -18.12 -6.52
CA GLU A 99 4.94 -19.04 -5.82
C GLU A 99 3.61 -19.18 -6.55
N HIS A 100 3.06 -18.08 -7.00
CA HIS A 100 1.80 -18.10 -7.75
C HIS A 100 1.96 -18.89 -9.03
N ASP A 101 3.02 -18.67 -9.78
CA ASP A 101 3.29 -19.37 -11.03
C ASP A 101 3.47 -20.87 -10.80
N GLN A 102 4.16 -21.25 -9.74
CA GLN A 102 4.32 -22.67 -9.40
C GLN A 102 2.99 -23.34 -9.10
N LEU A 103 2.17 -22.71 -8.29
CA LEU A 103 0.85 -23.25 -7.96
C LEU A 103 -0.03 -23.37 -9.20
N TRP A 104 0.05 -22.40 -10.08
CA TRP A 104 -0.70 -22.43 -11.33
C TRP A 104 -0.24 -23.58 -12.21
N LEU A 105 1.06 -23.79 -12.36
CA LEU A 105 1.61 -24.87 -13.16
C LEU A 105 1.24 -26.24 -12.59
N GLU A 106 1.34 -26.42 -11.29
CA GLU A 106 0.95 -27.67 -10.64
C GLU A 106 -0.52 -27.97 -10.87
N HIS A 107 -1.37 -26.96 -10.76
CA HIS A 107 -2.79 -27.11 -10.98
C HIS A 107 -3.09 -27.49 -12.42
N SER A 108 -2.41 -26.87 -13.38
CA SER A 108 -2.57 -27.16 -14.80
C SER A 108 -2.13 -28.58 -15.14
N VAL A 109 -1.01 -29.01 -14.58
CA VAL A 109 -0.51 -30.38 -14.81
C VAL A 109 -1.51 -31.41 -14.28
N LYS A 110 -2.05 -31.22 -13.10
CA LYS A 110 -3.06 -32.11 -12.54
C LYS A 110 -4.31 -32.20 -13.41
N ARG A 111 -4.70 -31.09 -13.99
CA ARG A 111 -5.85 -31.04 -14.89
C ARG A 111 -5.62 -31.89 -16.13
N HIS A 112 -4.41 -31.82 -16.68
CA HIS A 112 -4.10 -32.53 -17.93
C HIS A 112 -3.76 -33.99 -17.72
N ALA A 113 -3.41 -34.35 -16.49
CA ALA A 113 -3.03 -35.73 -16.17
C ALA A 113 -4.21 -36.65 -15.89
N SER A 114 -5.40 -36.14 -15.75
CA SER A 114 -6.59 -36.94 -15.45
C SER A 114 -7.28 -37.51 -16.68
#